data_a6346830ac017fd7f4197820cd4a7b59
#
_entry.id   a6346830ac017fd7f4197820cd4a7b59
#
_cell.length_a   1.000
_cell.length_b   1.000
_cell.length_c   1.000
_cell.angle_alpha   90.00
_cell.angle_beta   90.00
_cell.angle_gamma   90.00
#
_symmetry.space_group_name_H-M   'P 1'
#
loop_
_entity.id
_entity.type
_entity.pdbx_description
1 polymer ?
#
loop_
_entity_poly.entity_id
_entity_poly.type
_entity_poly.pdbx_seq_one_letter_code
_entity_poly.pdbx_strand_id
1 'polypeptide(L)'
;ETNSACAIYTMAHTPEQEYGIYHFLNEANEDDILKNSLYYQLESESMANGYYLGSPALAMKVLNNDIKGHLFFDLEKGALENIETFARHQAVTPPIRTFNCDSVDGILKILPSLPKATFLHIDPYEIDKRNNNGHTYLDVLTSATQLGMKCLLWYGFMTINDKQILNK
;
A
#
# COMPACT_ATOMS: atom_id res chain seq x y z
N GLU A 1 -7.95 -12.22 10.17
CA GLU A 1 -6.56 -12.06 9.73
C GLU A 1 -6.44 -10.70 9.08
N THR A 2 -5.66 -9.84 9.66
CA THR A 2 -5.33 -8.55 9.07
C THR A 2 -4.25 -8.80 8.02
N ASN A 3 -4.57 -8.60 6.76
CA ASN A 3 -3.56 -8.60 5.70
C ASN A 3 -2.71 -7.35 5.83
N SER A 4 -1.65 -7.45 6.60
CA SER A 4 -0.72 -6.35 6.81
C SER A 4 0.08 -6.09 5.54
N ALA A 5 0.33 -4.81 5.25
CA ALA A 5 1.06 -4.38 4.06
C ALA A 5 2.57 -4.64 4.21
N CYS A 6 3.03 -5.83 3.86
CA CYS A 6 4.46 -6.15 3.77
C CYS A 6 5.11 -5.54 2.52
N ALA A 7 6.42 -5.30 2.57
CA ALA A 7 7.18 -4.90 1.40
C ALA A 7 7.35 -6.06 0.40
N ILE A 8 7.54 -7.29 0.92
CA ILE A 8 7.67 -8.50 0.09
C ILE A 8 6.79 -9.62 0.62
N TYR A 9 6.28 -10.42 -0.30
CA TYR A 9 5.47 -11.61 -0.02
C TYR A 9 6.07 -12.82 -0.73
N THR A 10 6.18 -13.94 -0.01
CA THR A 10 6.65 -15.21 -0.61
C THR A 10 5.62 -15.72 -1.62
N MET A 11 6.09 -16.23 -2.75
CA MET A 11 5.25 -16.91 -3.75
C MET A 11 4.74 -18.23 -3.17
N ALA A 12 3.44 -18.42 -3.03
CA ALA A 12 2.83 -19.53 -2.30
C ALA A 12 1.56 -20.11 -2.93
N HIS A 13 1.17 -19.66 -4.12
CA HIS A 13 -0.04 -20.13 -4.83
C HIS A 13 -1.32 -20.09 -3.97
N THR A 14 -1.47 -19.06 -3.14
CA THR A 14 -2.75 -18.83 -2.45
C THR A 14 -3.82 -18.34 -3.42
N PRO A 15 -5.13 -18.49 -3.12
CA PRO A 15 -6.19 -17.97 -3.98
C PRO A 15 -6.02 -16.48 -4.33
N GLU A 16 -5.60 -15.66 -3.37
CA GLU A 16 -5.36 -14.23 -3.60
C GLU A 16 -4.21 -14.00 -4.59
N GLN A 17 -3.15 -14.78 -4.50
CA GLN A 17 -2.02 -14.70 -5.42
C GLN A 17 -2.40 -15.20 -6.81
N GLU A 18 -3.22 -16.25 -6.93
CA GLU A 18 -3.71 -16.76 -8.22
C GLU A 18 -4.56 -15.71 -8.96
N TYR A 19 -5.46 -15.02 -8.25
CA TYR A 19 -6.26 -13.93 -8.83
C TYR A 19 -5.50 -12.61 -9.00
N GLY A 20 -4.42 -12.42 -8.25
CA GLY A 20 -3.58 -11.22 -8.28
C GLY A 20 -2.37 -11.39 -9.18
N ILE A 21 -1.21 -11.61 -8.55
CA ILE A 21 0.09 -11.58 -9.24
C ILE A 21 0.22 -12.65 -10.33
N TYR A 22 -0.24 -13.89 -10.10
CA TYR A 22 -0.13 -14.94 -11.11
C TYR A 22 -1.03 -14.66 -12.31
N HIS A 23 -2.26 -14.17 -12.08
CA HIS A 23 -3.14 -13.77 -13.20
C HIS A 23 -2.49 -12.64 -14.02
N PHE A 24 -1.98 -11.60 -13.38
CA PHE A 24 -1.27 -10.52 -14.06
C PHE A 24 -0.11 -11.03 -14.93
N LEU A 25 0.69 -11.94 -14.42
CA LEU A 25 1.83 -12.48 -15.14
C LEU A 25 1.42 -13.33 -16.35
N ASN A 26 0.35 -14.11 -16.20
CA ASN A 26 -0.19 -14.88 -17.31
C ASN A 26 -0.70 -13.95 -18.43
N GLU A 27 -1.46 -12.91 -18.08
CA GLU A 27 -1.91 -11.92 -19.05
C GLU A 27 -0.75 -11.18 -19.71
N ALA A 28 0.29 -10.83 -18.94
CA ALA A 28 1.48 -10.15 -19.47
C ALA A 28 2.30 -11.02 -20.44
N ASN A 29 2.16 -12.34 -20.42
CA ASN A 29 2.80 -13.20 -21.42
C ASN A 29 2.17 -13.04 -22.82
N GLU A 30 0.90 -12.65 -22.89
CA GLU A 30 0.11 -12.50 -24.12
C GLU A 30 -0.05 -11.02 -24.54
N ASP A 31 0.35 -10.06 -23.68
CA ASP A 31 0.17 -8.62 -23.92
C ASP A 31 1.50 -7.86 -23.78
N ASP A 32 2.02 -7.36 -24.89
CA ASP A 32 3.27 -6.59 -24.91
C ASP A 32 3.20 -5.27 -24.11
N ILE A 33 2.03 -4.67 -23.97
CA ILE A 33 1.85 -3.44 -23.18
C ILE A 33 2.07 -3.75 -21.70
N LEU A 34 1.44 -4.83 -21.20
CA LEU A 34 1.63 -5.29 -19.82
C LEU A 34 3.07 -5.72 -19.57
N LYS A 35 3.65 -6.48 -20.50
CA LYS A 35 5.04 -6.98 -20.41
C LYS A 35 6.08 -5.86 -20.39
N ASN A 36 5.82 -4.74 -21.07
CA ASN A 36 6.68 -3.57 -21.08
C ASN A 36 6.38 -2.58 -19.94
N SER A 37 5.39 -2.87 -19.08
CA SER A 37 5.06 -2.01 -17.95
C SER A 37 6.17 -2.00 -16.90
N LEU A 38 6.32 -0.87 -16.19
CA LEU A 38 7.24 -0.77 -15.05
C LEU A 38 6.90 -1.80 -13.97
N TYR A 39 5.62 -2.05 -13.74
CA TYR A 39 5.16 -3.04 -12.76
C TYR A 39 5.67 -4.44 -13.11
N TYR A 40 5.51 -4.89 -14.37
CA TYR A 40 6.02 -6.18 -14.82
C TYR A 40 7.54 -6.30 -14.66
N GLN A 41 8.28 -5.25 -15.00
CA GLN A 41 9.74 -5.24 -14.89
C GLN A 41 10.18 -5.42 -13.43
N LEU A 42 9.57 -4.69 -12.50
CA LEU A 42 9.86 -4.78 -11.06
C LEU A 42 9.50 -6.15 -10.48
N GLU A 43 8.34 -6.69 -10.86
CA GLU A 43 7.89 -7.99 -10.37
C GLU A 43 8.69 -9.16 -10.94
N SER A 44 9.06 -9.11 -12.22
CA SER A 44 9.87 -10.16 -12.86
C SER A 44 11.22 -10.33 -12.18
N GLU A 45 11.87 -9.23 -11.78
CA GLU A 45 13.10 -9.26 -11.01
C GLU A 45 12.92 -9.91 -9.64
N SER A 46 11.83 -9.57 -8.95
CA SER A 46 11.53 -10.06 -7.60
C SER A 46 11.17 -11.53 -7.60
N MET A 47 10.36 -11.95 -8.58
CA MET A 47 9.93 -13.34 -8.73
C MET A 47 11.07 -14.32 -9.00
N ALA A 48 12.10 -13.90 -9.72
CA ALA A 48 13.31 -14.70 -9.92
C ALA A 48 13.97 -15.07 -8.57
N ASN A 49 13.65 -14.34 -7.49
CA ASN A 49 14.09 -14.57 -6.12
C ASN A 49 13.01 -15.21 -5.22
N GLY A 50 11.88 -15.64 -5.77
CA GLY A 50 10.83 -16.37 -5.05
C GLY A 50 9.87 -15.50 -4.24
N TYR A 51 9.79 -14.20 -4.51
CA TYR A 51 8.86 -13.27 -3.86
C TYR A 51 8.28 -12.27 -4.85
N TYR A 52 7.20 -11.61 -4.48
CA TYR A 52 6.65 -10.47 -5.21
C TYR A 52 6.54 -9.25 -4.29
N LEU A 53 6.40 -8.07 -4.91
CA LEU A 53 6.46 -6.80 -4.21
C LEU A 53 5.08 -6.40 -3.69
N GLY A 54 5.01 -5.99 -2.44
CA GLY A 54 3.86 -5.27 -1.90
C GLY A 54 3.91 -3.77 -2.21
N SER A 55 2.81 -3.09 -1.98
CA SER A 55 2.70 -1.64 -2.22
C SER A 55 3.80 -0.80 -1.55
N PRO A 56 4.28 -1.11 -0.31
CA PRO A 56 5.41 -0.40 0.27
C PRO A 56 6.70 -0.53 -0.56
N ALA A 57 7.03 -1.73 -1.04
CA ALA A 57 8.23 -1.95 -1.84
C ALA A 57 8.13 -1.27 -3.21
N LEU A 58 6.97 -1.36 -3.86
CA LEU A 58 6.70 -0.66 -5.12
C LEU A 58 6.87 0.86 -4.95
N ALA A 59 6.28 1.44 -3.90
CA ALA A 59 6.45 2.86 -3.60
C ALA A 59 7.92 3.25 -3.41
N MET A 60 8.68 2.47 -2.66
CA MET A 60 10.10 2.71 -2.42
C MET A 60 10.95 2.58 -3.69
N LYS A 61 10.68 1.59 -4.55
CA LYS A 61 11.43 1.41 -5.80
C LYS A 61 11.09 2.50 -6.83
N VAL A 62 9.83 2.88 -6.95
CA VAL A 62 9.36 3.85 -7.96
C VAL A 62 9.68 5.29 -7.58
N LEU A 63 9.54 5.63 -6.29
CA LEU A 63 9.64 7.01 -5.81
C LEU A 63 10.96 7.35 -5.12
N ASN A 64 11.97 6.49 -5.22
CA ASN A 64 13.20 6.57 -4.42
C ASN A 64 13.93 7.92 -4.49
N ASN A 65 13.92 8.61 -5.63
CA ASN A 65 14.66 9.85 -5.83
C ASN A 65 13.80 11.11 -5.81
N ASP A 66 12.48 10.96 -5.81
CA ASP A 66 11.56 12.08 -6.06
C ASP A 66 10.83 12.57 -4.80
N ILE A 67 11.07 11.93 -3.66
CA ILE A 67 10.37 12.23 -2.41
C ILE A 67 11.32 12.51 -1.24
N LYS A 68 10.79 13.15 -0.21
CA LYS A 68 11.55 13.49 1.01
C LYS A 68 11.58 12.36 2.05
N GLY A 69 10.74 11.36 1.93
CA GLY A 69 10.69 10.22 2.82
C GLY A 69 9.38 9.45 2.73
N HIS A 70 9.38 8.27 3.33
CA HIS A 70 8.23 7.40 3.44
C HIS A 70 7.77 7.28 4.89
N LEU A 71 6.46 7.26 5.11
CA LEU A 71 5.83 7.03 6.41
C LEU A 71 4.91 5.82 6.28
N PHE A 72 5.10 4.81 7.12
CA PHE A 72 4.29 3.60 7.14
C PHE A 72 3.64 3.42 8.50
N PHE A 73 2.36 3.08 8.50
CA PHE A 73 1.56 2.85 9.71
C PHE A 73 0.94 1.47 9.62
N ASP A 74 1.14 0.65 10.63
CA ASP A 74 0.52 -0.68 10.74
C ASP A 74 0.43 -1.10 12.22
N LEU A 75 -0.58 -1.89 12.55
CA LEU A 75 -0.70 -2.54 13.86
C LEU A 75 0.24 -3.73 13.97
N GLU A 76 0.56 -4.36 12.83
CA GLU A 76 1.40 -5.54 12.77
C GLU A 76 2.89 -5.16 12.72
N LYS A 77 3.56 -5.32 13.86
CA LYS A 77 4.99 -5.03 13.98
C LYS A 77 5.85 -5.79 12.97
N GLY A 78 5.48 -7.05 12.68
CA GLY A 78 6.20 -7.89 11.71
C GLY A 78 6.16 -7.32 10.29
N ALA A 79 5.04 -6.70 9.89
CA ALA A 79 4.93 -6.02 8.60
C ALA A 79 5.86 -4.81 8.52
N LEU A 80 5.92 -4.00 9.57
CA LEU A 80 6.84 -2.86 9.63
C LEU A 80 8.32 -3.29 9.62
N GLU A 81 8.68 -4.35 10.35
CA GLU A 81 10.03 -4.93 10.32
C GLU A 81 10.42 -5.47 8.93
N ASN A 82 9.45 -6.05 8.20
CA ASN A 82 9.64 -6.47 6.81
C ASN A 82 9.95 -5.26 5.89
N ILE A 83 9.19 -4.17 6.02
CA ILE A 83 9.41 -2.91 5.30
C ILE A 83 10.80 -2.34 5.58
N GLU A 84 11.19 -2.22 6.85
CA GLU A 84 12.50 -1.70 7.26
C GLU A 84 13.66 -2.56 6.75
N THR A 85 13.48 -3.88 6.77
CA THR A 85 14.47 -4.83 6.29
C THR A 85 14.65 -4.72 4.78
N PHE A 86 13.55 -4.65 4.03
CA PHE A 86 13.57 -4.42 2.59
C PHE A 86 14.30 -3.11 2.25
N ALA A 87 13.95 -2.02 2.93
CA ALA A 87 14.55 -0.71 2.70
C ALA A 87 16.06 -0.70 2.92
N ARG A 88 16.54 -1.37 3.97
CA ARG A 88 17.99 -1.52 4.23
C ARG A 88 18.69 -2.30 3.13
N HIS A 89 18.10 -3.41 2.69
CA HIS A 89 18.68 -4.27 1.65
C HIS A 89 18.71 -3.58 0.29
N GLN A 90 17.72 -2.76 -0.01
CA GLN A 90 17.64 -2.02 -1.27
C GLN A 90 18.36 -0.65 -1.23
N ALA A 91 19.01 -0.32 -0.11
CA ALA A 91 19.69 0.96 0.11
C ALA A 91 18.79 2.16 -0.26
N VAL A 92 17.52 2.11 0.15
CA VAL A 92 16.54 3.18 -0.10
C VAL A 92 17.05 4.48 0.52
N THR A 93 17.25 5.52 -0.29
CA THR A 93 17.89 6.77 0.14
C THR A 93 16.95 7.73 0.88
N PRO A 94 15.66 7.89 0.51
CA PRO A 94 14.75 8.68 1.31
C PRO A 94 14.53 8.05 2.69
N PRO A 95 14.53 8.84 3.79
CA PRO A 95 14.34 8.31 5.12
C PRO A 95 12.98 7.61 5.25
N ILE A 96 12.99 6.48 5.95
CA ILE A 96 11.80 5.70 6.25
C ILE A 96 11.49 5.84 7.73
N ARG A 97 10.21 6.03 8.04
CA ARG A 97 9.69 6.01 9.40
C ARG A 97 8.51 5.07 9.46
N THR A 98 8.53 4.18 10.42
CA THR A 98 7.46 3.23 10.71
C THR A 98 6.78 3.60 12.02
N PHE A 99 5.47 3.39 12.08
CA PHE A 99 4.64 3.70 13.25
C PHE A 99 3.78 2.48 13.57
N ASN A 100 4.11 1.79 14.65
CA ASN A 100 3.32 0.65 15.12
C ASN A 100 2.13 1.15 15.95
N CYS A 101 1.08 1.55 15.26
CA CYS A 101 -0.14 2.08 15.87
C CYS A 101 -1.31 1.95 14.89
N ASP A 102 -2.52 2.24 15.38
CA ASP A 102 -3.69 2.42 14.51
C ASP A 102 -3.38 3.48 13.45
N SER A 103 -3.51 3.11 12.18
CA SER A 103 -3.10 3.95 11.04
C SER A 103 -4.00 5.17 10.88
N VAL A 104 -5.30 5.06 11.22
CA VAL A 104 -6.24 6.18 11.16
C VAL A 104 -5.86 7.24 12.18
N ASP A 105 -5.68 6.85 13.44
CA ASP A 105 -5.30 7.79 14.50
C ASP A 105 -3.88 8.33 14.29
N GLY A 106 -2.96 7.47 13.88
CA GLY A 106 -1.57 7.85 13.61
C GLY A 106 -1.46 8.92 12.55
N ILE A 107 -2.14 8.73 11.41
CA ILE A 107 -2.09 9.69 10.31
C ILE A 107 -2.86 10.97 10.64
N LEU A 108 -4.07 10.90 11.21
CA LEU A 108 -4.85 12.08 11.59
C LEU A 108 -4.06 13.01 12.53
N LYS A 109 -3.30 12.43 13.45
CA LYS A 109 -2.46 13.17 14.38
C LYS A 109 -1.36 13.99 13.70
N ILE A 110 -0.71 13.45 12.67
CA ILE A 110 0.43 14.12 12.02
C ILE A 110 0.04 14.89 10.76
N LEU A 111 -1.13 14.61 10.19
CA LEU A 111 -1.60 15.15 8.92
C LEU A 111 -1.48 16.69 8.81
N PRO A 112 -1.85 17.48 9.85
CA PRO A 112 -1.71 18.94 9.78
C PRO A 112 -0.27 19.44 9.65
N SER A 113 0.72 18.62 10.02
CA SER A 113 2.15 18.96 9.96
C SER A 113 2.82 18.51 8.65
N LEU A 114 2.14 17.73 7.85
CA LEU A 114 2.68 17.22 6.59
C LEU A 114 2.62 18.28 5.48
N PRO A 115 3.59 18.30 4.56
CA PRO A 115 3.56 19.16 3.39
C PRO A 115 2.32 18.89 2.51
N LYS A 116 1.76 19.92 1.87
CA LYS A 116 0.66 19.76 0.88
C LYS A 116 1.01 18.83 -0.29
N ALA A 117 2.29 18.73 -0.63
CA ALA A 117 2.79 17.81 -1.65
C ALA A 117 2.83 16.34 -1.21
N THR A 118 2.35 16.03 0.01
CA THR A 118 2.25 14.66 0.48
C THR A 118 1.23 13.89 -0.35
N PHE A 119 1.60 12.65 -0.73
CA PHE A 119 0.71 11.69 -1.36
C PHE A 119 0.36 10.60 -0.34
N LEU A 120 -0.93 10.34 -0.17
CA LEU A 120 -1.43 9.28 0.71
C LEU A 120 -1.93 8.10 -0.12
N HIS A 121 -1.43 6.92 0.20
CA HIS A 121 -2.01 5.65 -0.24
C HIS A 121 -2.79 5.06 0.94
N ILE A 122 -4.08 4.89 0.77
CA ILE A 122 -5.02 4.40 1.78
C ILE A 122 -5.60 3.09 1.27
N ASP A 123 -5.23 1.99 1.90
CA ASP A 123 -5.55 0.62 1.47
C ASP A 123 -6.08 -0.20 2.66
N PRO A 124 -7.32 0.09 3.11
CA PRO A 124 -7.93 -0.60 4.24
C PRO A 124 -8.64 -1.87 3.81
N TYR A 125 -8.71 -2.84 4.71
CA TYR A 125 -9.60 -3.99 4.55
C TYR A 125 -11.09 -3.59 4.62
N GLU A 126 -11.44 -2.70 5.58
CA GLU A 126 -12.79 -2.18 5.80
C GLU A 126 -12.74 -0.65 5.89
N ILE A 127 -13.18 0.02 4.83
CA ILE A 127 -13.06 1.48 4.69
C ILE A 127 -13.91 2.28 5.69
N ASP A 128 -15.06 1.77 6.04
CA ASP A 128 -16.08 2.40 6.89
C ASP A 128 -16.03 1.95 8.34
N LYS A 129 -15.14 1.00 8.66
CA LYS A 129 -14.97 0.53 10.03
C LYS A 129 -14.42 1.62 10.92
N ARG A 130 -15.14 1.87 12.01
CA ARG A 130 -14.71 2.81 13.03
C ARG A 130 -13.66 2.18 13.94
N ASN A 131 -12.59 2.90 14.18
CA ASN A 131 -11.61 2.53 15.18
C ASN A 131 -12.12 2.83 16.61
N ASN A 132 -11.31 2.57 17.63
CA ASN A 132 -11.66 2.78 19.03
C ASN A 132 -11.99 4.25 19.37
N ASN A 133 -11.48 5.21 18.58
CA ASN A 133 -11.75 6.64 18.74
C ASN A 133 -12.92 7.14 17.85
N GLY A 134 -13.59 6.23 17.15
CA GLY A 134 -14.74 6.53 16.31
C GLY A 134 -14.41 7.06 14.91
N HIS A 135 -13.14 7.10 14.53
CA HIS A 135 -12.68 7.54 13.21
C HIS A 135 -12.64 6.40 12.21
N THR A 136 -12.71 6.76 10.93
CA THR A 136 -12.64 5.85 9.78
C THR A 136 -11.53 6.28 8.80
N TYR A 137 -11.23 5.44 7.82
CA TYR A 137 -10.34 5.84 6.71
C TYR A 137 -10.93 6.95 5.84
N LEU A 138 -12.27 7.09 5.80
CA LEU A 138 -12.92 8.20 5.11
C LEU A 138 -12.67 9.55 5.81
N ASP A 139 -12.50 9.55 7.15
CA ASP A 139 -12.12 10.76 7.89
C ASP A 139 -10.68 11.17 7.52
N VAL A 140 -9.77 10.21 7.34
CA VAL A 140 -8.41 10.47 6.86
C VAL A 140 -8.44 11.05 5.44
N LEU A 141 -9.17 10.41 4.52
CA LEU A 141 -9.31 10.88 3.14
C LEU A 141 -9.85 12.31 3.08
N THR A 142 -10.93 12.58 3.82
CA THR A 142 -11.57 13.89 3.88
C THR A 142 -10.60 14.94 4.42
N SER A 143 -9.95 14.66 5.54
CA SER A 143 -9.00 15.59 6.16
C SER A 143 -7.80 15.88 5.26
N ALA A 144 -7.24 14.86 4.61
CA ALA A 144 -6.11 15.02 3.70
C ALA A 144 -6.47 15.85 2.46
N THR A 145 -7.62 15.59 1.86
CA THR A 145 -8.10 16.33 0.68
C THR A 145 -8.43 17.78 1.03
N GLN A 146 -8.99 18.07 2.20
CA GLN A 146 -9.20 19.43 2.69
C GLN A 146 -7.89 20.20 2.87
N LEU A 147 -6.80 19.52 3.21
CA LEU A 147 -5.46 20.10 3.27
C LEU A 147 -4.78 20.25 1.89
N GLY A 148 -5.45 19.81 0.82
CA GLY A 148 -4.96 19.88 -0.56
C GLY A 148 -3.96 18.79 -0.94
N MET A 149 -3.90 17.71 -0.17
CA MET A 149 -3.06 16.55 -0.49
C MET A 149 -3.70 15.66 -1.56
N LYS A 150 -2.87 14.91 -2.28
CA LYS A 150 -3.33 13.88 -3.22
C LYS A 150 -3.47 12.55 -2.49
N CYS A 151 -4.59 11.87 -2.74
CA CYS A 151 -4.87 10.57 -2.13
C CYS A 151 -5.20 9.53 -3.20
N LEU A 152 -4.70 8.32 -3.00
CA LEU A 152 -5.15 7.12 -3.67
C LEU A 152 -5.86 6.26 -2.62
N LEU A 153 -7.13 6.01 -2.83
CA LEU A 153 -7.93 5.13 -1.99
C LEU A 153 -8.24 3.87 -2.77
N TRP A 154 -7.76 2.74 -2.26
CA TRP A 154 -8.26 1.44 -2.68
C TRP A 154 -9.28 0.95 -1.65
N TYR A 155 -10.35 0.33 -2.11
CA TYR A 155 -11.31 -0.33 -1.24
C TYR A 155 -11.95 -1.54 -1.93
N GLY A 156 -12.10 -2.60 -1.15
CA GLY A 156 -12.80 -3.80 -1.56
C GLY A 156 -14.27 -3.76 -1.14
N PHE A 157 -15.07 -4.60 -1.79
CA PHE A 157 -16.45 -4.87 -1.38
C PHE A 157 -16.74 -6.36 -1.58
N MET A 158 -17.50 -6.94 -0.66
CA MET A 158 -17.84 -8.37 -0.70
C MET A 158 -19.05 -8.65 -1.60
N THR A 159 -19.95 -7.67 -1.74
CA THR A 159 -21.18 -7.82 -2.54
C THR A 159 -21.46 -6.57 -3.36
N ILE A 160 -22.28 -6.72 -4.42
CA ILE A 160 -22.73 -5.58 -5.24
C ILE A 160 -23.50 -4.56 -4.40
N ASN A 161 -24.20 -5.01 -3.37
CA ASN A 161 -24.92 -4.13 -2.45
C ASN A 161 -23.95 -3.26 -1.63
N ASP A 162 -22.86 -3.82 -1.14
CA ASP A 162 -21.83 -3.07 -0.42
C ASP A 162 -21.22 -2.00 -1.32
N LYS A 163 -20.94 -2.34 -2.58
CA LYS A 163 -20.47 -1.36 -3.60
C LYS A 163 -21.45 -0.21 -3.77
N GLN A 164 -22.75 -0.48 -3.80
CA GLN A 164 -23.77 0.56 -3.94
C GLN A 164 -23.88 1.46 -2.70
N ILE A 165 -23.62 0.94 -1.52
CA ILE A 165 -23.59 1.71 -0.27
C ILE A 165 -22.38 2.62 -0.23
N LEU A 166 -21.19 2.12 -0.60
CA LEU A 166 -19.94 2.88 -0.60
C LEU A 166 -19.91 4.00 -1.64
N ASN A 167 -20.70 3.91 -2.70
CA ASN A 167 -20.76 4.91 -3.78
C ASN A 167 -21.86 5.99 -3.60
N LYS A 168 -22.57 6.00 -2.46
CA LYS A 168 -23.55 7.03 -2.09
C LYS A 168 -22.93 8.12 -1.24
#